data_af2ce1aee5db66be169d9ddf181d05d2
#
_entry.id   af2ce1aee5db66be169d9ddf181d05d2
#
_cell.length_a   1.000
_cell.length_b   1.000
_cell.length_c   1.000
_cell.angle_alpha   90.00
_cell.angle_beta   90.00
_cell.angle_gamma   90.00
#
_symmetry.space_group_name_H-M   'P 1'
#
loop_
_entity.id
_entity.type
_entity.pdbx_description
1 polymer ?
#
loop_
_entity_poly.entity_id
_entity_poly.type
_entity_poly.pdbx_seq_one_letter_code
_entity_poly.pdbx_strand_id
1 'polypeptide(L)'
;MHPHVVGIVIGTRPDCVDEEKLDYLADLANGRILKNWSRTLESEGTRTSPIVIVEYGIESCYDETLKRINRGHDFETACNAVRMTAGRGIDTGAHFILGLPGETRQMMLDSCALINSLPLRSVKFHQLQIVKGTRMEQEYAERPEDFERFSLEEYLDFFTDMLERLRPEIFIERFVGEVPPRFVNETPWGLIRNVELLRLLEKRLEERQTWQGRLLQND
;
A
#
# COMPACT_ATOMS: atom_id res chain seq x y z
N MET A 1 3.84 27.42 5.37
CA MET A 1 2.76 26.40 5.22
C MET A 1 1.46 27.02 5.73
N HIS A 2 0.30 26.64 5.15
CA HIS A 2 -1.00 27.17 5.60
C HIS A 2 -1.29 26.69 7.04
N PRO A 3 -1.83 27.51 7.96
CA PRO A 3 -2.00 27.16 9.37
C PRO A 3 -2.91 25.93 9.63
N HIS A 4 -3.75 25.59 8.65
CA HIS A 4 -4.63 24.40 8.77
C HIS A 4 -4.02 23.10 8.16
N VAL A 5 -2.78 23.13 7.67
CA VAL A 5 -2.08 21.95 7.17
C VAL A 5 -1.42 21.25 8.37
N VAL A 6 -1.86 20.05 8.69
CA VAL A 6 -1.35 19.27 9.84
C VAL A 6 -0.18 18.35 9.48
N GLY A 7 0.08 18.13 8.21
CA GLY A 7 1.16 17.27 7.75
C GLY A 7 1.19 17.11 6.24
N ILE A 8 2.07 16.25 5.78
CA ILE A 8 2.23 15.87 4.37
C ILE A 8 2.33 14.36 4.22
N VAL A 9 1.78 13.84 3.13
CA VAL A 9 1.97 12.47 2.66
C VAL A 9 2.67 12.55 1.31
N ILE A 10 3.77 11.83 1.16
CA ILE A 10 4.61 11.84 -0.04
C ILE A 10 4.60 10.45 -0.65
N GLY A 11 3.93 10.30 -1.81
CA GLY A 11 4.01 9.09 -2.61
C GLY A 11 5.26 9.11 -3.49
N THR A 12 6.08 8.05 -3.43
CA THR A 12 7.30 7.95 -4.22
C THR A 12 7.66 6.50 -4.57
N ARG A 13 8.68 6.33 -5.42
CA ARG A 13 9.30 5.03 -5.65
C ARG A 13 10.44 4.80 -4.63
N PRO A 14 10.71 3.53 -4.26
CA PRO A 14 11.79 3.21 -3.32
C PRO A 14 13.18 3.69 -3.74
N ASP A 15 13.48 3.65 -5.05
CA ASP A 15 14.75 4.07 -5.63
C ASP A 15 14.92 5.59 -5.78
N CYS A 16 13.91 6.38 -5.41
CA CYS A 16 13.93 7.83 -5.51
C CYS A 16 14.33 8.54 -4.20
N VAL A 17 14.56 7.81 -3.11
CA VAL A 17 14.98 8.35 -1.82
C VAL A 17 16.45 8.10 -1.57
N ASP A 18 17.06 8.99 -0.80
CA ASP A 18 18.42 8.89 -0.28
C ASP A 18 18.46 9.47 1.14
N GLU A 19 19.60 9.34 1.80
CA GLU A 19 19.77 9.81 3.18
C GLU A 19 19.50 11.30 3.32
N GLU A 20 19.99 12.13 2.38
CA GLU A 20 19.83 13.59 2.45
C GLU A 20 18.34 14.00 2.41
N LYS A 21 17.56 13.40 1.49
CA LYS A 21 16.12 13.66 1.40
C LYS A 21 15.37 13.19 2.65
N LEU A 22 15.73 12.01 3.17
CA LEU A 22 15.09 11.48 4.37
C LEU A 22 15.47 12.25 5.63
N ASP A 23 16.70 12.75 5.75
CA ASP A 23 17.12 13.62 6.83
C ASP A 23 16.36 14.96 6.81
N TYR A 24 16.16 15.54 5.61
CA TYR A 24 15.33 16.73 5.46
C TYR A 24 13.88 16.49 5.89
N LEU A 25 13.29 15.34 5.52
CA LEU A 25 11.94 14.99 5.94
C LEU A 25 11.84 14.71 7.44
N ALA A 26 12.87 14.12 8.03
CA ALA A 26 12.95 13.92 9.48
C ALA A 26 13.03 15.26 10.24
N ASP A 27 13.80 16.22 9.72
CA ASP A 27 13.86 17.57 10.28
C ASP A 27 12.52 18.31 10.16
N LEU A 28 11.79 18.08 9.05
CA LEU A 28 10.43 18.57 8.88
C LEU A 28 9.48 17.94 9.93
N ALA A 29 9.50 16.62 10.07
CA ALA A 29 8.68 15.87 11.03
C ALA A 29 8.95 16.30 12.48
N ASN A 30 10.18 16.69 12.79
CA ASN A 30 10.59 17.18 14.10
C ASN A 30 10.38 18.69 14.31
N GLY A 31 9.78 19.39 13.33
CA GLY A 31 9.53 20.82 13.39
C GLY A 31 10.77 21.72 13.27
N ARG A 32 11.96 21.14 13.00
CA ARG A 32 13.24 21.90 12.97
C ARG A 32 13.33 22.88 11.82
N ILE A 33 12.67 22.62 10.70
CA ILE A 33 12.74 23.45 9.49
C ILE A 33 11.67 24.55 9.51
N LEU A 34 10.56 24.39 10.22
CA LEU A 34 9.42 25.29 10.20
C LEU A 34 9.40 26.22 11.42
N LYS A 35 10.12 27.33 11.34
CA LYS A 35 10.26 28.33 12.43
C LYS A 35 8.94 28.89 12.99
N ASN A 36 7.82 28.78 12.28
CA ASN A 36 6.53 29.35 12.68
C ASN A 36 5.41 28.31 12.84
N TRP A 37 5.71 27.02 12.76
CA TRP A 37 4.70 25.95 12.85
C TRP A 37 4.13 25.81 14.28
N SER A 38 5.01 25.89 15.28
CA SER A 38 4.65 25.70 16.69
C SER A 38 3.70 26.78 17.24
N ARG A 39 3.80 28.01 16.78
CA ARG A 39 3.04 29.15 17.34
C ARG A 39 1.53 29.06 17.13
N THR A 40 1.06 28.39 16.09
CA THR A 40 -0.38 28.31 15.77
C THR A 40 -1.05 27.12 16.45
N LEU A 41 -0.30 26.07 16.79
CA LEU A 41 -0.83 24.82 17.34
C LEU A 41 -0.71 24.73 18.87
N GLU A 42 0.25 25.43 19.50
CA GLU A 42 0.43 25.48 20.95
C GLU A 42 -0.75 26.12 21.66
N SER A 43 -1.48 27.05 21.02
CA SER A 43 -2.67 27.71 21.59
C SER A 43 -3.90 26.80 21.70
N GLU A 44 -3.90 25.64 21.02
CA GLU A 44 -5.03 24.70 20.95
C GLU A 44 -4.73 23.33 21.59
N GLY A 45 -3.59 23.17 22.27
CA GLY A 45 -3.19 21.90 22.89
C GLY A 45 -2.88 20.77 21.89
N THR A 46 -2.61 21.13 20.64
CA THR A 46 -2.36 20.22 19.53
C THR A 46 -0.85 20.02 19.26
N ARG A 47 -0.54 19.02 18.47
CA ARG A 47 0.80 18.56 18.09
C ARG A 47 1.75 19.70 17.69
N THR A 48 2.95 19.71 18.25
CA THR A 48 3.98 20.74 18.02
C THR A 48 4.79 20.54 16.72
N SER A 49 4.59 19.42 16.03
CA SER A 49 5.31 19.09 14.80
C SER A 49 4.38 18.48 13.74
N PRO A 50 4.66 18.70 12.43
CA PRO A 50 3.85 18.16 11.36
C PRO A 50 3.93 16.63 11.28
N ILE A 51 2.85 16.02 10.79
CA ILE A 51 2.86 14.61 10.40
C ILE A 51 3.59 14.51 9.05
N VAL A 52 4.56 13.61 8.94
CA VAL A 52 5.21 13.27 7.67
C VAL A 52 5.08 11.77 7.46
N ILE A 53 4.50 11.39 6.33
CA ILE A 53 4.35 10.00 5.92
C ILE A 53 4.99 9.86 4.54
N VAL A 54 5.80 8.82 4.33
CA VAL A 54 6.32 8.45 3.02
C VAL A 54 5.66 7.14 2.58
N GLU A 55 4.95 7.19 1.45
CA GLU A 55 4.28 6.04 0.86
C GLU A 55 5.08 5.52 -0.35
N TYR A 56 5.49 4.28 -0.28
CA TYR A 56 6.28 3.63 -1.32
C TYR A 56 5.41 2.78 -2.24
N GLY A 57 5.46 3.06 -3.56
CA GLY A 57 4.93 2.15 -4.55
C GLY A 57 5.86 0.95 -4.70
N ILE A 58 5.74 -0.04 -3.83
CA ILE A 58 6.52 -1.29 -3.89
C ILE A 58 5.97 -2.19 -4.98
N GLU A 59 4.66 -2.33 -5.05
CA GLU A 59 3.80 -3.03 -5.99
C GLU A 59 3.84 -4.57 -5.86
N SER A 60 5.02 -5.19 -5.67
CA SER A 60 5.20 -6.63 -5.49
C SER A 60 6.37 -6.93 -4.54
N CYS A 61 6.31 -8.09 -3.89
CA CYS A 61 7.43 -8.63 -3.11
C CYS A 61 8.35 -9.55 -3.93
N TYR A 62 8.10 -9.71 -5.24
CA TYR A 62 8.79 -10.67 -6.10
C TYR A 62 9.55 -9.94 -7.21
N ASP A 63 10.87 -10.12 -7.26
CA ASP A 63 11.77 -9.43 -8.20
C ASP A 63 11.46 -9.78 -9.66
N GLU A 64 11.07 -11.02 -9.96
CA GLU A 64 10.69 -11.43 -11.30
C GLU A 64 9.43 -10.67 -11.77
N THR A 65 8.45 -10.47 -10.87
CA THR A 65 7.27 -9.65 -11.15
C THR A 65 7.66 -8.19 -11.36
N LEU A 66 8.45 -7.62 -10.44
CA LEU A 66 8.92 -6.23 -10.53
C LEU A 66 9.67 -5.96 -11.84
N LYS A 67 10.53 -6.89 -12.26
CA LYS A 67 11.24 -6.85 -13.54
C LYS A 67 10.27 -6.94 -14.73
N ARG A 68 9.31 -7.86 -14.69
CA ARG A 68 8.31 -8.06 -15.75
C ARG A 68 7.46 -6.81 -15.98
N ILE A 69 7.02 -6.14 -14.90
CA ILE A 69 6.25 -4.90 -14.98
C ILE A 69 7.12 -3.65 -15.19
N ASN A 70 8.43 -3.83 -15.38
CA ASN A 70 9.42 -2.74 -15.56
C ASN A 70 9.38 -1.71 -14.42
N ARG A 71 9.34 -2.18 -13.16
CA ARG A 71 9.18 -1.30 -12.00
C ARG A 71 10.40 -0.40 -11.75
N GLY A 72 11.61 -0.85 -12.16
CA GLY A 72 12.86 -0.08 -12.07
C GLY A 72 13.56 -0.18 -10.71
N HIS A 73 13.07 -1.02 -9.81
CA HIS A 73 13.73 -1.40 -8.55
C HIS A 73 13.38 -2.84 -8.20
N ASP A 74 14.15 -3.48 -7.34
CA ASP A 74 13.90 -4.78 -6.73
C ASP A 74 13.27 -4.65 -5.33
N PHE A 75 12.89 -5.76 -4.74
CA PHE A 75 12.26 -5.78 -3.42
C PHE A 75 13.24 -5.41 -2.30
N GLU A 76 14.54 -5.73 -2.45
CA GLU A 76 15.57 -5.33 -1.48
C GLU A 76 15.70 -3.81 -1.41
N THR A 77 15.73 -3.12 -2.54
CA THR A 77 15.70 -1.65 -2.62
C THR A 77 14.48 -1.08 -1.88
N ALA A 78 13.31 -1.70 -2.05
CA ALA A 78 12.10 -1.28 -1.34
C ALA A 78 12.22 -1.49 0.17
N CYS A 79 12.71 -2.65 0.62
CA CYS A 79 12.95 -2.94 2.02
C CYS A 79 13.90 -1.93 2.66
N ASN A 80 14.99 -1.59 1.97
CA ASN A 80 15.98 -0.64 2.45
C ASN A 80 15.39 0.77 2.58
N ALA A 81 14.64 1.25 1.57
CA ALA A 81 13.97 2.55 1.62
C ALA A 81 13.01 2.64 2.81
N VAL A 82 12.17 1.62 3.04
CA VAL A 82 11.25 1.57 4.18
C VAL A 82 11.99 1.60 5.51
N ARG A 83 13.05 0.77 5.67
CA ARG A 83 13.83 0.73 6.92
C ARG A 83 14.57 2.04 7.19
N MET A 84 15.19 2.63 6.17
CA MET A 84 15.89 3.93 6.27
C MET A 84 14.93 5.05 6.72
N THR A 85 13.72 5.05 6.20
CA THR A 85 12.69 6.04 6.52
C THR A 85 12.16 5.86 7.94
N ALA A 86 11.77 4.63 8.29
CA ALA A 86 11.28 4.31 9.64
C ALA A 86 12.36 4.52 10.72
N GLY A 87 13.63 4.22 10.40
CA GLY A 87 14.77 4.46 11.30
C GLY A 87 14.99 5.95 11.66
N ARG A 88 14.41 6.87 10.88
CA ARG A 88 14.39 8.32 11.13
C ARG A 88 13.14 8.80 11.87
N GLY A 89 12.28 7.88 12.29
CA GLY A 89 11.02 8.21 12.98
C GLY A 89 9.94 8.79 12.07
N ILE A 90 10.04 8.55 10.75
CA ILE A 90 9.04 8.93 9.76
C ILE A 90 8.09 7.74 9.56
N ASP A 91 6.79 7.98 9.60
CA ASP A 91 5.80 6.96 9.29
C ASP A 91 5.90 6.50 7.83
N THR A 92 5.84 5.19 7.60
CA THR A 92 5.96 4.58 6.28
C THR A 92 4.68 3.89 5.84
N GLY A 93 4.26 4.14 4.61
CA GLY A 93 3.20 3.41 3.93
C GLY A 93 3.74 2.65 2.72
N ALA A 94 3.00 1.65 2.26
CA ALA A 94 3.33 0.91 1.05
C ALA A 94 2.10 0.61 0.20
N HIS A 95 2.32 0.55 -1.12
CA HIS A 95 1.31 0.13 -2.09
C HIS A 95 1.69 -1.23 -2.67
N PHE A 96 0.71 -2.12 -2.78
CA PHE A 96 0.84 -3.43 -3.41
C PHE A 96 -0.30 -3.67 -4.39
N ILE A 97 0.01 -4.35 -5.49
CA ILE A 97 -0.96 -4.70 -6.52
C ILE A 97 -1.16 -6.21 -6.50
N LEU A 98 -2.40 -6.64 -6.38
CA LEU A 98 -2.80 -8.05 -6.39
C LEU A 98 -3.20 -8.48 -7.80
N GLY A 99 -2.75 -9.65 -8.23
CA GLY A 99 -3.02 -10.21 -9.55
C GLY A 99 -2.07 -9.72 -10.63
N LEU A 100 -0.86 -9.27 -10.27
CA LEU A 100 0.20 -8.98 -11.24
C LEU A 100 0.60 -10.25 -12.02
N PRO A 101 1.05 -10.10 -13.30
CA PRO A 101 1.32 -11.25 -14.15
C PRO A 101 2.43 -12.15 -13.58
N GLY A 102 2.12 -13.45 -13.51
CA GLY A 102 3.01 -14.46 -12.96
C GLY A 102 2.86 -14.71 -11.46
N GLU A 103 2.08 -13.91 -10.74
CA GLU A 103 1.81 -14.14 -9.32
C GLU A 103 0.58 -15.00 -9.12
N THR A 104 0.76 -16.10 -8.40
CA THR A 104 -0.35 -16.98 -7.97
C THR A 104 -1.00 -16.46 -6.69
N ARG A 105 -2.22 -16.92 -6.39
CA ARG A 105 -2.89 -16.62 -5.12
C ARG A 105 -2.04 -17.00 -3.91
N GLN A 106 -1.32 -18.12 -3.98
CA GLN A 106 -0.44 -18.54 -2.89
C GLN A 106 0.75 -17.59 -2.70
N MET A 107 1.39 -17.14 -3.79
CA MET A 107 2.46 -16.14 -3.70
C MET A 107 1.97 -14.84 -3.05
N MET A 108 0.79 -14.35 -3.43
CA MET A 108 0.20 -13.16 -2.82
C MET A 108 -0.10 -13.36 -1.32
N LEU A 109 -0.54 -14.56 -0.88
CA LEU A 109 -0.69 -14.87 0.56
C LEU A 109 0.66 -14.94 1.27
N ASP A 110 1.67 -15.54 0.65
CA ASP A 110 3.02 -15.65 1.21
C ASP A 110 3.69 -14.28 1.35
N SER A 111 3.34 -13.31 0.50
CA SER A 111 3.83 -11.93 0.61
C SER A 111 3.44 -11.27 1.94
N CYS A 112 2.38 -11.72 2.62
CA CYS A 112 2.00 -11.18 3.93
C CYS A 112 3.13 -11.30 4.96
N ALA A 113 3.90 -12.40 4.94
CA ALA A 113 5.05 -12.56 5.84
C ALA A 113 6.16 -11.55 5.54
N LEU A 114 6.42 -11.26 4.27
CA LEU A 114 7.39 -10.26 3.83
C LEU A 114 6.93 -8.84 4.22
N ILE A 115 5.65 -8.52 4.01
CA ILE A 115 5.04 -7.24 4.41
C ILE A 115 5.12 -7.06 5.93
N ASN A 116 4.82 -8.10 6.71
CA ASN A 116 4.91 -8.08 8.17
C ASN A 116 6.34 -7.81 8.69
N SER A 117 7.37 -8.21 7.94
CA SER A 117 8.77 -7.99 8.31
C SER A 117 9.24 -6.53 8.16
N LEU A 118 8.45 -5.70 7.51
CA LEU A 118 8.76 -4.30 7.26
C LEU A 118 8.14 -3.40 8.32
N PRO A 119 8.82 -2.32 8.75
CA PRO A 119 8.27 -1.36 9.71
C PRO A 119 7.25 -0.42 9.04
N LEU A 120 6.21 -1.00 8.44
CA LEU A 120 5.12 -0.28 7.80
C LEU A 120 4.06 0.11 8.83
N ARG A 121 3.61 1.36 8.76
CA ARG A 121 2.46 1.85 9.50
C ARG A 121 1.16 1.56 8.75
N SER A 122 1.18 1.73 7.43
CA SER A 122 -0.01 1.49 6.61
C SER A 122 0.31 0.81 5.29
N VAL A 123 -0.71 0.19 4.71
CA VAL A 123 -0.66 -0.37 3.35
C VAL A 123 -1.91 -0.02 2.56
N LYS A 124 -1.74 0.08 1.25
CA LYS A 124 -2.81 0.19 0.27
C LYS A 124 -2.71 -0.97 -0.70
N PHE A 125 -3.76 -1.74 -0.80
CA PHE A 125 -3.87 -2.80 -1.79
C PHE A 125 -4.71 -2.34 -2.97
N HIS A 126 -4.30 -2.76 -4.16
CA HIS A 126 -5.02 -2.56 -5.40
C HIS A 126 -5.13 -3.90 -6.11
N GLN A 127 -6.32 -4.27 -6.60
CA GLN A 127 -6.37 -5.30 -7.63
C GLN A 127 -5.82 -4.74 -8.94
N LEU A 128 -5.17 -5.57 -9.73
CA LEU A 128 -4.66 -5.16 -11.02
C LEU A 128 -5.78 -4.64 -11.94
N GLN A 129 -5.59 -3.44 -12.45
CA GLN A 129 -6.46 -2.82 -13.45
C GLN A 129 -5.72 -2.79 -14.80
N ILE A 130 -6.27 -3.47 -15.81
CA ILE A 130 -5.71 -3.47 -17.16
C ILE A 130 -6.13 -2.18 -17.87
N VAL A 131 -5.19 -1.25 -17.98
CA VAL A 131 -5.43 0.06 -18.58
C VAL A 131 -5.27 0.00 -20.10
N LYS A 132 -6.22 0.58 -20.84
CA LYS A 132 -6.22 0.65 -22.30
C LYS A 132 -4.97 1.33 -22.85
N GLY A 133 -4.46 0.81 -23.98
CA GLY A 133 -3.31 1.37 -24.68
C GLY A 133 -1.98 1.09 -24.00
N THR A 134 -1.94 0.25 -22.96
CA THR A 134 -0.71 -0.11 -22.26
C THR A 134 -0.12 -1.44 -22.75
N ARG A 135 1.18 -1.64 -22.49
CA ARG A 135 1.83 -2.94 -22.72
C ARG A 135 1.16 -4.07 -21.91
N MET A 136 0.66 -3.75 -20.71
CA MET A 136 -0.05 -4.71 -19.86
C MET A 136 -1.33 -5.23 -20.53
N GLU A 137 -2.07 -4.37 -21.26
CA GLU A 137 -3.23 -4.79 -22.05
C GLU A 137 -2.84 -5.77 -23.15
N GLN A 138 -1.74 -5.49 -23.87
CA GLN A 138 -1.24 -6.38 -24.94
C GLN A 138 -0.82 -7.72 -24.34
N GLU A 139 -0.08 -7.70 -23.26
CA GLU A 139 0.38 -8.90 -22.56
C GLU A 139 -0.78 -9.74 -22.02
N TYR A 140 -1.82 -9.11 -21.48
CA TYR A 140 -3.05 -9.79 -21.06
C TYR A 140 -3.80 -10.43 -22.21
N ALA A 141 -3.85 -9.77 -23.38
CA ALA A 141 -4.49 -10.33 -24.57
C ALA A 141 -3.72 -11.54 -25.15
N GLU A 142 -2.39 -11.55 -25.04
CA GLU A 142 -1.53 -12.62 -25.54
C GLU A 142 -1.46 -13.82 -24.59
N ARG A 143 -1.46 -13.57 -23.26
CA ARG A 143 -1.25 -14.60 -22.22
C ARG A 143 -2.15 -14.34 -21.00
N PRO A 144 -3.48 -14.45 -21.14
CA PRO A 144 -4.42 -14.19 -20.04
C PRO A 144 -4.24 -15.15 -18.86
N GLU A 145 -3.70 -16.36 -19.09
CA GLU A 145 -3.42 -17.38 -18.08
C GLU A 145 -2.33 -16.98 -17.08
N ASP A 146 -1.50 -15.99 -17.42
CA ASP A 146 -0.48 -15.44 -16.50
C ASP A 146 -1.08 -14.52 -15.42
N PHE A 147 -2.36 -14.17 -15.53
CA PHE A 147 -3.00 -13.18 -14.68
C PHE A 147 -4.06 -13.80 -13.77
N GLU A 148 -3.86 -13.68 -12.47
CA GLU A 148 -4.89 -14.04 -11.51
C GLU A 148 -6.03 -13.02 -11.55
N ARG A 149 -7.22 -13.51 -11.90
CA ARG A 149 -8.45 -12.71 -11.91
C ARG A 149 -9.38 -13.19 -10.80
N PHE A 150 -10.08 -12.26 -10.20
CA PHE A 150 -11.02 -12.53 -9.13
C PHE A 150 -12.41 -12.05 -9.53
N SER A 151 -13.42 -12.85 -9.27
CA SER A 151 -14.77 -12.32 -9.05
C SER A 151 -14.80 -11.53 -7.73
N LEU A 152 -15.84 -10.75 -7.48
CA LEU A 152 -15.95 -10.01 -6.22
C LEU A 152 -15.94 -10.94 -5.00
N GLU A 153 -16.68 -12.04 -5.05
CA GLU A 153 -16.76 -13.01 -3.96
C GLU A 153 -15.39 -13.68 -3.70
N GLU A 154 -14.71 -14.12 -4.76
CA GLU A 154 -13.36 -14.68 -4.62
C GLU A 154 -12.37 -13.66 -4.04
N TYR A 155 -12.48 -12.38 -4.41
CA TYR A 155 -11.62 -11.35 -3.88
C TYR A 155 -11.88 -11.09 -2.40
N LEU A 156 -13.15 -11.08 -1.98
CA LEU A 156 -13.53 -10.93 -0.57
C LEU A 156 -12.98 -12.09 0.28
N ASP A 157 -13.10 -13.33 -0.22
CA ASP A 157 -12.55 -14.50 0.46
C ASP A 157 -11.02 -14.44 0.53
N PHE A 158 -10.38 -14.20 -0.59
CA PHE A 158 -8.93 -14.09 -0.70
C PHE A 158 -8.37 -12.97 0.18
N PHE A 159 -9.00 -11.79 0.16
CA PHE A 159 -8.55 -10.67 0.97
C PHE A 159 -8.76 -10.92 2.47
N THR A 160 -9.80 -11.65 2.85
CA THR A 160 -10.00 -12.11 4.22
C THR A 160 -8.85 -13.03 4.65
N ASP A 161 -8.43 -13.97 3.79
CA ASP A 161 -7.28 -14.85 4.05
C ASP A 161 -5.97 -14.06 4.19
N MET A 162 -5.79 -12.96 3.46
CA MET A 162 -4.66 -12.03 3.63
C MET A 162 -4.72 -11.30 4.96
N LEU A 163 -5.91 -10.78 5.34
CA LEU A 163 -6.09 -10.07 6.61
C LEU A 163 -5.73 -10.96 7.80
N GLU A 164 -6.13 -12.23 7.79
CA GLU A 164 -5.77 -13.17 8.85
C GLU A 164 -4.25 -13.32 9.04
N ARG A 165 -3.46 -13.04 8.00
CA ARG A 165 -1.99 -13.17 7.98
C ARG A 165 -1.24 -11.85 8.17
N LEU A 166 -1.90 -10.71 8.06
CA LEU A 166 -1.28 -9.39 8.25
C LEU A 166 -1.33 -8.99 9.72
N ARG A 167 -0.21 -8.50 10.26
CA ARG A 167 -0.15 -8.06 11.66
C ARG A 167 -1.13 -6.91 11.93
N PRO A 168 -1.80 -6.90 13.10
CA PRO A 168 -2.87 -5.95 13.42
C PRO A 168 -2.43 -4.48 13.46
N GLU A 169 -1.14 -4.22 13.67
CA GLU A 169 -0.58 -2.87 13.75
C GLU A 169 -0.48 -2.16 12.39
N ILE A 170 -0.62 -2.90 11.28
CA ILE A 170 -0.65 -2.32 9.93
C ILE A 170 -2.07 -1.82 9.63
N PHE A 171 -2.21 -0.52 9.42
CA PHE A 171 -3.46 0.05 8.93
C PHE A 171 -3.65 -0.26 7.45
N ILE A 172 -4.79 -0.85 7.09
CA ILE A 172 -5.18 -1.03 5.69
C ILE A 172 -5.98 0.20 5.25
N GLU A 173 -5.35 1.11 4.51
CA GLU A 173 -5.98 2.35 4.08
C GLU A 173 -6.86 2.18 2.85
N ARG A 174 -6.56 1.14 2.03
CA ARG A 174 -7.28 0.87 0.80
C ARG A 174 -7.26 -0.61 0.47
N PHE A 175 -8.40 -1.10 -0.02
CA PHE A 175 -8.63 -2.50 -0.35
C PHE A 175 -8.81 -2.73 -1.86
N VAL A 176 -9.02 -1.67 -2.63
CA VAL A 176 -9.34 -1.74 -4.06
C VAL A 176 -8.83 -0.48 -4.79
N GLY A 177 -8.30 -0.66 -6.01
CA GLY A 177 -7.94 0.44 -6.90
C GLY A 177 -9.19 1.00 -7.59
N GLU A 178 -9.31 2.31 -7.65
CA GLU A 178 -10.39 3.00 -8.36
C GLU A 178 -9.83 3.65 -9.63
N VAL A 179 -10.10 3.04 -10.78
CA VAL A 179 -9.74 3.59 -12.10
C VAL A 179 -11.02 3.97 -12.85
N PRO A 180 -11.11 5.19 -13.42
CA PRO A 180 -12.27 5.55 -14.20
C PRO A 180 -12.52 4.56 -15.35
N PRO A 181 -13.78 4.10 -15.58
CA PRO A 181 -14.11 3.02 -16.53
C PRO A 181 -13.66 3.29 -17.97
N ARG A 182 -13.54 4.56 -18.34
CA ARG A 182 -13.08 4.96 -19.69
C ARG A 182 -11.62 4.51 -19.98
N PHE A 183 -10.84 4.24 -18.94
CA PHE A 183 -9.43 3.84 -19.06
C PHE A 183 -9.20 2.33 -19.00
N VAL A 184 -10.21 1.55 -18.64
CA VAL A 184 -10.10 0.08 -18.55
C VAL A 184 -11.05 -0.60 -19.52
N ASN A 185 -10.70 -1.80 -19.99
CA ASN A 185 -11.57 -2.57 -20.88
C ASN A 185 -12.70 -3.26 -20.12
N GLU A 186 -12.42 -3.67 -18.89
CA GLU A 186 -13.32 -4.44 -18.06
C GLU A 186 -13.43 -3.84 -16.67
N THR A 187 -14.62 -3.86 -16.14
CA THR A 187 -14.92 -3.54 -14.73
C THR A 187 -15.60 -4.76 -14.11
N PRO A 188 -14.86 -5.84 -13.80
CA PRO A 188 -15.45 -7.14 -13.46
C PRO A 188 -16.36 -7.08 -12.22
N TRP A 189 -16.20 -6.07 -11.38
CA TRP A 189 -17.05 -5.85 -10.19
C TRP A 189 -17.91 -4.60 -10.30
N GLY A 190 -18.07 -4.03 -11.51
CA GLY A 190 -18.66 -2.72 -11.70
C GLY A 190 -17.80 -1.59 -11.12
N LEU A 191 -18.46 -0.55 -10.61
CA LEU A 191 -17.81 0.62 -10.00
C LEU A 191 -17.86 0.54 -8.48
N ILE A 192 -17.38 -0.55 -7.90
CA ILE A 192 -17.35 -0.67 -6.45
C ILE A 192 -16.31 0.32 -5.87
N ARG A 193 -16.73 1.11 -4.89
CA ARG A 193 -15.85 2.03 -4.17
C ARG A 193 -15.20 1.35 -2.98
N ASN A 194 -14.04 1.86 -2.57
CA ASN A 194 -13.31 1.31 -1.42
C ASN A 194 -14.19 1.22 -0.14
N VAL A 195 -15.04 2.21 0.10
CA VAL A 195 -15.96 2.24 1.26
C VAL A 195 -17.01 1.14 1.20
N GLU A 196 -17.47 0.79 0.01
CA GLU A 196 -18.43 -0.29 -0.20
C GLU A 196 -17.76 -1.65 -0.05
N LEU A 197 -16.56 -1.81 -0.63
CA LEU A 197 -15.77 -3.03 -0.45
C LEU A 197 -15.42 -3.26 1.02
N LEU A 198 -15.07 -2.21 1.77
CA LEU A 198 -14.79 -2.32 3.19
C LEU A 198 -15.98 -2.92 3.95
N ARG A 199 -17.21 -2.45 3.69
CA ARG A 199 -18.42 -3.01 4.32
C ARG A 199 -18.63 -4.48 4.00
N LEU A 200 -18.36 -4.90 2.76
CA LEU A 200 -18.44 -6.30 2.36
C LEU A 200 -17.37 -7.16 3.05
N LEU A 201 -16.16 -6.63 3.21
CA LEU A 201 -15.09 -7.30 3.95
C LEU A 201 -15.41 -7.42 5.44
N GLU A 202 -15.92 -6.35 6.08
CA GLU A 202 -16.36 -6.39 7.48
C GLU A 202 -17.40 -7.48 7.68
N LYS A 203 -18.43 -7.55 6.81
CA LYS A 203 -19.43 -8.60 6.83
C LYS A 203 -18.82 -9.99 6.67
N ARG A 204 -17.85 -10.15 5.72
CA ARG A 204 -17.16 -11.43 5.51
C ARG A 204 -16.32 -11.85 6.73
N LEU A 205 -15.66 -10.91 7.41
CA LEU A 205 -14.94 -11.17 8.66
C LEU A 205 -15.90 -11.65 9.76
N GLU A 206 -17.07 -11.02 9.89
CA GLU A 206 -18.11 -11.43 10.84
C GLU A 206 -18.63 -12.84 10.52
N GLU A 207 -18.99 -13.12 9.27
CA GLU A 207 -19.48 -14.43 8.81
C GLU A 207 -18.45 -15.55 9.08
N ARG A 208 -17.16 -15.26 8.86
CA ARG A 208 -16.05 -16.21 9.12
C ARG A 208 -15.59 -16.22 10.58
N GLN A 209 -16.12 -15.35 11.44
CA GLN A 209 -15.69 -15.17 12.83
C GLN A 209 -14.17 -14.99 12.95
N THR A 210 -13.62 -14.13 12.12
CA THR A 210 -12.18 -13.91 11.99
C THR A 210 -11.82 -12.41 12.04
N TRP A 211 -10.51 -12.13 12.15
CA TRP A 211 -9.98 -10.78 12.26
C TRP A 211 -8.55 -10.68 11.71
N GLN A 212 -8.07 -9.46 11.52
CA GLN A 212 -6.70 -9.20 11.07
C GLN A 212 -5.69 -9.77 12.08
N GLY A 213 -4.75 -10.56 11.58
CA GLY A 213 -3.68 -11.17 12.37
C GLY A 213 -4.06 -12.45 13.11
N ARG A 214 -5.27 -13.00 12.89
CA ARG A 214 -5.72 -14.21 13.58
C ARG A 214 -4.77 -15.41 13.41
N LEU A 215 -4.11 -15.53 12.25
CA LEU A 215 -3.19 -16.63 11.96
C LEU A 215 -1.74 -16.34 12.34
N LEU A 216 -1.44 -15.16 12.85
CA LEU A 216 -0.13 -14.89 13.43
C LEU A 216 -0.07 -15.60 14.79
N GLN A 217 0.91 -16.48 14.96
CA GLN A 217 1.17 -17.08 16.28
C GLN A 217 1.65 -15.95 17.19
N ASN A 218 0.99 -15.79 18.32
CA ASN A 218 1.49 -14.97 19.40
C ASN A 218 2.69 -15.72 20.00
N ASP A 219 3.90 -15.35 19.57
CA ASP A 219 5.14 -15.74 20.25
C ASP A 219 5.30 -14.91 21.52
#